data_ee723fdf1c5c6ded5136c5051ff086c4
#
_entry.id   ee723fdf1c5c6ded5136c5051ff086c4
#
_cell.length_a   1.000
_cell.length_b   1.000
_cell.length_c   1.000
_cell.angle_alpha   90.00
_cell.angle_beta   90.00
_cell.angle_gamma   90.00
#
_symmetry.space_group_name_H-M   'P 1'
#
loop_
_entity.id
_entity.type
_entity.pdbx_description
1 polymer ?
#
loop_
_entity_poly.entity_id
_entity_poly.type
_entity_poly.pdbx_seq_one_letter_code
_entity_poly.pdbx_strand_id
1 'polypeptide(L)'
;MEHFNPILGKETAGQKFITCGEIMLRLTPPNYEKLRMASNFEASYGGSEANIALALANLGVDSTFFSVVPNNSLGKSAVRWLRSNDVHCTPMILTEPNETPSNRLGTYYLETGYGIRPSKVIYDRKHSAITEYDFSQVDLDALLEGFDWLHLSGITPALAPNCRGLIIDMLKVAKKKGLTVSFDGNFRSTLWTWDEARDFCTECLPYVDVLLGIEPYHLWKDENDHSKGDWKDGVPLQPSYEQQDEIFQHFIERYPNLKCIARHVRYAHSGSENSLKAFMWYDGHTFESKLFTFNILDRVGGGDAFASGLIYAMLHNYRAMDMINFAVASSAIKHTIHGDANITDDVSSIRNLMNMNYDIKR
;
A
#
# COMPACT_ATOMS: atom_id res chain seq x y z
N MET A 1 -0.79 -27.56 12.59
CA MET A 1 0.29 -27.16 11.64
C MET A 1 -0.23 -26.32 10.45
N GLU A 2 -1.55 -26.23 10.25
CA GLU A 2 -2.14 -25.42 9.15
C GLU A 2 -1.93 -23.91 9.28
N HIS A 3 -1.60 -23.41 10.48
CA HIS A 3 -1.45 -21.98 10.74
C HIS A 3 -0.02 -21.51 10.97
N PHE A 4 0.97 -22.41 10.90
CA PHE A 4 2.37 -22.05 11.02
C PHE A 4 2.96 -21.74 9.65
N ASN A 5 3.48 -20.52 9.47
CA ASN A 5 4.21 -20.14 8.26
C ASN A 5 5.72 -20.39 8.47
N PRO A 6 6.30 -21.38 7.81
CA PRO A 6 7.70 -21.75 8.02
C PRO A 6 8.69 -20.67 7.56
N ILE A 7 8.32 -19.84 6.57
CA ILE A 7 9.17 -18.76 6.04
C ILE A 7 9.18 -17.58 6.99
N LEU A 8 8.01 -17.20 7.55
CA LEU A 8 7.93 -16.17 8.57
C LEU A 8 8.40 -16.68 9.95
N GLY A 9 8.45 -18.02 10.14
CA GLY A 9 8.88 -18.65 11.37
C GLY A 9 7.89 -18.48 12.54
N LYS A 10 6.60 -18.31 12.26
CA LYS A 10 5.58 -18.04 13.30
C LYS A 10 4.18 -18.55 12.92
N GLU A 11 3.33 -18.67 13.95
CA GLU A 11 1.90 -18.88 13.76
C GLU A 11 1.26 -17.66 13.08
N THR A 12 0.30 -17.90 12.19
CA THR A 12 -0.39 -16.84 11.44
C THR A 12 -1.88 -16.71 11.77
N ALA A 13 -2.46 -17.72 12.43
CA ALA A 13 -3.86 -17.65 12.84
C ALA A 13 -4.08 -16.59 13.93
N GLY A 14 -5.08 -15.74 13.72
CA GLY A 14 -5.46 -14.71 14.69
C GLY A 14 -4.43 -13.59 14.87
N GLN A 15 -3.51 -13.43 13.92
CA GLN A 15 -2.53 -12.34 13.96
C GLN A 15 -3.21 -10.99 13.86
N LYS A 16 -2.70 -10.06 14.67
CA LYS A 16 -3.14 -8.65 14.72
C LYS A 16 -2.24 -7.79 13.85
N PHE A 17 -2.88 -7.06 12.95
CA PHE A 17 -2.23 -6.19 11.99
C PHE A 17 -2.34 -4.72 12.42
N ILE A 18 -1.25 -3.97 12.29
CA ILE A 18 -1.23 -2.52 12.47
C ILE A 18 -0.50 -1.85 11.30
N THR A 19 -1.00 -0.69 10.91
CA THR A 19 -0.33 0.18 9.94
C THR A 19 -0.44 1.65 10.34
N CYS A 20 0.48 2.48 9.85
CA CYS A 20 0.58 3.91 10.18
C CYS A 20 0.75 4.73 8.91
N GLY A 21 -0.07 5.77 8.77
CA GLY A 21 0.04 6.70 7.65
C GLY A 21 -0.98 7.82 7.67
N GLU A 22 -1.05 8.59 6.59
CA GLU A 22 -2.02 9.66 6.45
C GLU A 22 -3.35 9.17 5.85
N ILE A 23 -4.46 9.61 6.44
CA ILE A 23 -5.77 9.52 5.82
C ILE A 23 -6.20 10.91 5.34
N MET A 24 -6.72 10.98 4.11
CA MET A 24 -7.13 12.23 3.45
C MET A 24 -8.60 12.18 3.03
N LEU A 25 -9.20 13.38 2.94
CA LEU A 25 -10.47 13.56 2.24
C LEU A 25 -10.21 13.56 0.73
N ARG A 26 -10.88 12.67 0.00
CA ARG A 26 -10.91 12.64 -1.46
C ARG A 26 -12.16 13.35 -1.97
N LEU A 27 -11.99 14.23 -2.96
CA LEU A 27 -13.06 14.91 -3.68
C LEU A 27 -12.97 14.57 -5.17
N THR A 28 -14.02 13.97 -5.72
CA THR A 28 -14.06 13.51 -7.12
C THR A 28 -15.30 14.09 -7.81
N PRO A 29 -15.16 14.81 -8.94
CA PRO A 29 -16.30 15.17 -9.75
C PRO A 29 -17.03 13.90 -10.25
N PRO A 30 -18.37 13.88 -10.26
CA PRO A 30 -19.12 12.74 -10.76
C PRO A 30 -18.98 12.59 -12.29
N ASN A 31 -19.35 11.43 -12.83
CA ASN A 31 -19.52 11.20 -14.26
C ASN A 31 -18.29 11.53 -15.14
N TYR A 32 -17.08 11.38 -14.63
CA TYR A 32 -15.82 11.71 -15.34
C TYR A 32 -15.71 13.18 -15.73
N GLU A 33 -16.41 14.09 -15.05
CA GLU A 33 -16.31 15.52 -15.28
C GLU A 33 -14.91 16.06 -14.99
N LYS A 34 -14.53 17.13 -15.70
CA LYS A 34 -13.29 17.83 -15.43
C LYS A 34 -13.45 18.75 -14.21
N LEU A 35 -12.44 18.82 -13.36
CA LEU A 35 -12.43 19.69 -12.17
C LEU A 35 -12.86 21.13 -12.48
N ARG A 36 -12.42 21.70 -13.63
CA ARG A 36 -12.79 23.07 -14.03
C ARG A 36 -14.28 23.29 -14.27
N MET A 37 -15.05 22.24 -14.46
CA MET A 37 -16.50 22.28 -14.75
C MET A 37 -17.35 21.73 -13.61
N ALA A 38 -16.70 21.15 -12.59
CA ALA A 38 -17.39 20.51 -11.50
C ALA A 38 -18.20 21.51 -10.66
N SER A 39 -19.47 21.27 -10.50
CA SER A 39 -20.36 22.01 -9.62
C SER A 39 -20.59 21.32 -8.27
N ASN A 40 -20.26 20.03 -8.18
CA ASN A 40 -20.36 19.19 -6.99
C ASN A 40 -19.27 18.14 -6.97
N PHE A 41 -19.07 17.53 -5.81
CA PHE A 41 -18.06 16.50 -5.59
C PHE A 41 -18.65 15.34 -4.78
N GLU A 42 -18.29 14.14 -5.16
CA GLU A 42 -18.41 12.96 -4.31
C GLU A 42 -17.24 12.96 -3.33
N ALA A 43 -17.54 12.80 -2.04
CA ALA A 43 -16.56 12.77 -0.98
C ALA A 43 -16.31 11.33 -0.49
N SER A 44 -15.06 10.93 -0.41
CA SER A 44 -14.62 9.67 0.19
C SER A 44 -13.32 9.88 0.96
N TYR A 45 -12.79 8.84 1.58
CA TYR A 45 -11.52 8.91 2.29
C TYR A 45 -10.53 7.92 1.69
N GLY A 46 -9.24 8.25 1.76
CA GLY A 46 -8.18 7.38 1.26
C GLY A 46 -6.82 7.78 1.81
N GLY A 47 -5.92 6.84 1.73
CA GLY A 47 -4.52 6.92 2.13
C GLY A 47 -3.94 5.53 1.99
N SER A 48 -2.70 5.37 1.53
CA SER A 48 -2.16 4.06 1.18
C SER A 48 -2.31 3.05 2.33
N GLU A 49 -1.81 3.40 3.50
CA GLU A 49 -1.85 2.55 4.68
C GLU A 49 -3.27 2.37 5.23
N ALA A 50 -4.11 3.42 5.15
CA ALA A 50 -5.52 3.35 5.53
C ALA A 50 -6.31 2.42 4.59
N ASN A 51 -6.02 2.45 3.29
CA ASN A 51 -6.63 1.57 2.29
C ASN A 51 -6.29 0.10 2.55
N ILE A 52 -5.04 -0.17 2.96
CA ILE A 52 -4.58 -1.53 3.30
C ILE A 52 -5.27 -2.02 4.58
N ALA A 53 -5.31 -1.18 5.63
CA ALA A 53 -6.00 -1.53 6.88
C ALA A 53 -7.47 -1.87 6.62
N LEU A 54 -8.16 -1.04 5.83
CA LEU A 54 -9.56 -1.23 5.50
C LEU A 54 -9.78 -2.50 4.67
N ALA A 55 -8.95 -2.72 3.64
CA ALA A 55 -9.08 -3.92 2.80
C ALA A 55 -8.88 -5.21 3.61
N LEU A 56 -7.92 -5.22 4.54
CA LEU A 56 -7.69 -6.36 5.43
C LEU A 56 -8.85 -6.57 6.42
N ALA A 57 -9.39 -5.49 7.00
CA ALA A 57 -10.54 -5.57 7.90
C ALA A 57 -11.78 -6.16 7.18
N ASN A 58 -12.08 -5.71 5.96
CA ASN A 58 -13.16 -6.27 5.15
C ASN A 58 -12.99 -7.76 4.80
N LEU A 59 -11.74 -8.24 4.78
CA LEU A 59 -11.43 -9.67 4.60
C LEU A 59 -11.38 -10.44 5.94
N GLY A 60 -11.72 -9.80 7.07
CA GLY A 60 -11.83 -10.43 8.38
C GLY A 60 -10.52 -10.49 9.18
N VAL A 61 -9.51 -9.72 8.82
CA VAL A 61 -8.26 -9.58 9.62
C VAL A 61 -8.49 -8.56 10.74
N ASP A 62 -7.98 -8.84 11.95
CA ASP A 62 -7.94 -7.88 13.07
C ASP A 62 -6.97 -6.74 12.71
N SER A 63 -7.51 -5.67 12.12
CA SER A 63 -6.75 -4.61 11.48
C SER A 63 -6.88 -3.28 12.21
N THR A 64 -5.74 -2.68 12.54
CA THR A 64 -5.63 -1.40 13.24
C THR A 64 -4.94 -0.35 12.37
N PHE A 65 -5.44 0.87 12.41
CA PHE A 65 -4.81 2.02 11.75
C PHE A 65 -4.42 3.10 12.76
N PHE A 66 -3.15 3.49 12.75
CA PHE A 66 -2.61 4.60 13.51
C PHE A 66 -2.39 5.82 12.61
N SER A 67 -2.87 6.96 13.05
CA SER A 67 -2.70 8.25 12.36
C SER A 67 -2.95 9.41 13.30
N VAL A 68 -2.68 10.61 12.83
CA VAL A 68 -3.00 11.88 13.49
C VAL A 68 -3.96 12.68 12.60
N VAL A 69 -5.12 13.05 13.13
CA VAL A 69 -6.15 13.81 12.42
C VAL A 69 -6.65 14.97 13.28
N PRO A 70 -7.15 16.07 12.68
CA PRO A 70 -7.64 17.20 13.46
C PRO A 70 -8.91 16.83 14.23
N ASN A 71 -9.06 17.35 15.46
CA ASN A 71 -10.25 17.20 16.28
C ASN A 71 -11.40 18.11 15.79
N ASN A 72 -11.76 17.99 14.53
CA ASN A 72 -12.88 18.69 13.92
C ASN A 72 -13.82 17.72 13.18
N SER A 73 -14.86 18.24 12.55
CA SER A 73 -15.85 17.39 11.86
C SER A 73 -15.25 16.54 10.74
N LEU A 74 -14.23 17.03 10.01
CA LEU A 74 -13.60 16.26 8.92
C LEU A 74 -12.73 15.12 9.47
N GLY A 75 -11.89 15.39 10.47
CA GLY A 75 -11.08 14.34 11.10
C GLY A 75 -11.94 13.27 11.77
N LYS A 76 -12.99 13.69 12.52
CA LYS A 76 -13.95 12.76 13.12
C LYS A 76 -14.70 11.92 12.07
N SER A 77 -15.01 12.50 10.91
CA SER A 77 -15.65 11.77 9.81
C SER A 77 -14.72 10.73 9.18
N ALA A 78 -13.42 11.04 9.04
CA ALA A 78 -12.43 10.07 8.59
C ALA A 78 -12.31 8.87 9.55
N VAL A 79 -12.24 9.13 10.86
CA VAL A 79 -12.22 8.07 11.89
C VAL A 79 -13.51 7.24 11.84
N ARG A 80 -14.66 7.90 11.71
CA ARG A 80 -15.95 7.20 11.62
C ARG A 80 -16.02 6.31 10.39
N TRP A 81 -15.52 6.78 9.24
CA TRP A 81 -15.50 6.01 8.00
C TRP A 81 -14.66 4.73 8.14
N LEU A 82 -13.45 4.83 8.74
CA LEU A 82 -12.62 3.66 9.03
C LEU A 82 -13.34 2.67 9.94
N ARG A 83 -13.92 3.16 11.05
CA ARG A 83 -14.66 2.31 12.00
C ARG A 83 -15.90 1.63 11.40
N SER A 84 -16.57 2.30 10.45
CA SER A 84 -17.71 1.69 9.74
C SER A 84 -17.32 0.58 8.77
N ASN A 85 -16.01 0.41 8.53
CA ASN A 85 -15.41 -0.68 7.76
C ASN A 85 -14.52 -1.58 8.65
N ASP A 86 -14.89 -1.72 9.92
CA ASP A 86 -14.30 -2.62 10.90
C ASP A 86 -12.79 -2.40 11.19
N VAL A 87 -12.25 -1.21 10.87
CA VAL A 87 -10.87 -0.84 11.22
C VAL A 87 -10.82 -0.35 12.66
N HIS A 88 -9.93 -0.91 13.46
CA HIS A 88 -9.66 -0.41 14.81
C HIS A 88 -8.88 0.89 14.75
N CYS A 89 -9.47 1.95 15.34
CA CYS A 89 -8.92 3.31 15.35
C CYS A 89 -8.61 3.80 16.77
N THR A 90 -8.51 2.91 17.75
CA THR A 90 -8.26 3.28 19.14
C THR A 90 -6.97 4.09 19.33
N PRO A 91 -5.85 3.76 18.63
CA PRO A 91 -4.61 4.51 18.76
C PRO A 91 -4.58 5.83 17.99
N MET A 92 -5.59 6.16 17.18
CA MET A 92 -5.58 7.42 16.41
C MET A 92 -5.65 8.64 17.33
N ILE A 93 -4.81 9.63 17.03
CA ILE A 93 -4.71 10.89 17.78
C ILE A 93 -5.60 11.93 17.10
N LEU A 94 -6.47 12.56 17.86
CA LEU A 94 -7.24 13.74 17.45
C LEU A 94 -6.61 14.99 18.08
N THR A 95 -6.07 15.88 17.25
CA THR A 95 -5.28 17.02 17.69
C THR A 95 -6.09 18.30 17.82
N GLU A 96 -5.74 19.11 18.82
CA GLU A 96 -6.23 20.47 18.98
C GLU A 96 -5.33 21.49 18.20
N PRO A 97 -5.81 22.72 17.94
CA PRO A 97 -5.04 23.72 17.18
C PRO A 97 -3.69 24.11 17.79
N ASN A 98 -3.51 23.91 19.11
CA ASN A 98 -2.22 24.15 19.79
C ASN A 98 -1.21 23.01 19.59
N GLU A 99 -1.64 21.83 19.16
CA GLU A 99 -0.77 20.67 18.87
C GLU A 99 -0.37 20.61 17.40
N THR A 100 -1.27 21.03 16.51
CA THR A 100 -1.04 21.13 15.05
C THR A 100 -1.58 22.45 14.56
N PRO A 101 -0.72 23.45 14.30
CA PRO A 101 -1.14 24.83 14.02
C PRO A 101 -2.18 24.99 12.92
N SER A 102 -2.06 24.20 11.86
CA SER A 102 -3.02 24.26 10.74
C SER A 102 -4.30 23.48 11.02
N ASN A 103 -4.29 22.56 11.98
CA ASN A 103 -5.44 21.74 12.43
C ASN A 103 -6.33 21.27 11.28
N ARG A 104 -5.72 20.69 10.24
CA ARG A 104 -6.40 20.30 8.99
C ARG A 104 -6.22 18.84 8.64
N LEU A 105 -7.23 18.27 8.02
CA LEU A 105 -7.15 17.00 7.31
C LEU A 105 -6.57 17.24 5.91
N GLY A 106 -5.62 16.42 5.47
CA GLY A 106 -5.16 16.43 4.08
C GLY A 106 -6.32 16.17 3.12
N THR A 107 -6.29 16.79 1.96
CA THR A 107 -7.32 16.65 0.93
C THR A 107 -6.66 16.40 -0.42
N TYR A 108 -7.33 15.67 -1.30
CA TYR A 108 -6.94 15.60 -2.69
C TYR A 108 -8.14 15.54 -3.61
N TYR A 109 -7.92 15.99 -4.84
CA TYR A 109 -8.90 16.01 -5.89
C TYR A 109 -8.53 14.99 -6.95
N LEU A 110 -9.47 14.12 -7.33
CA LEU A 110 -9.28 13.17 -8.41
C LEU A 110 -10.19 13.53 -9.59
N GLU A 111 -9.56 13.87 -10.71
CA GLU A 111 -10.24 13.89 -12.01
C GLU A 111 -10.12 12.51 -12.63
N THR A 112 -11.21 11.76 -12.66
CA THR A 112 -11.21 10.39 -13.19
C THR A 112 -11.03 10.39 -14.70
N GLY A 113 -10.13 9.54 -15.18
CA GLY A 113 -9.87 9.34 -16.61
C GLY A 113 -11.00 8.60 -17.31
N TYR A 114 -11.09 8.77 -18.63
CA TYR A 114 -12.03 8.05 -19.47
C TYR A 114 -11.50 7.87 -20.89
N GLY A 115 -11.57 6.67 -21.45
CA GLY A 115 -11.10 6.37 -22.80
C GLY A 115 -9.60 6.68 -22.95
N ILE A 116 -9.27 7.64 -23.83
CA ILE A 116 -7.88 8.08 -24.05
C ILE A 116 -7.39 9.12 -23.04
N ARG A 117 -8.26 9.63 -22.17
CA ARG A 117 -7.91 10.65 -21.19
C ARG A 117 -7.44 9.99 -19.87
N PRO A 118 -6.20 10.22 -19.43
CA PRO A 118 -5.73 9.70 -18.14
C PRO A 118 -6.40 10.41 -16.96
N SER A 119 -6.43 9.75 -15.80
CA SER A 119 -6.80 10.36 -14.53
C SER A 119 -5.76 11.38 -14.09
N LYS A 120 -6.19 12.40 -13.32
CA LYS A 120 -5.33 13.43 -12.75
C LYS A 120 -5.62 13.57 -11.27
N VAL A 121 -4.58 13.60 -10.45
CA VAL A 121 -4.68 13.84 -9.00
C VAL A 121 -4.02 15.18 -8.67
N ILE A 122 -4.68 15.97 -7.82
CA ILE A 122 -4.16 17.20 -7.27
C ILE A 122 -4.21 17.09 -5.75
N TYR A 123 -3.04 17.10 -5.10
CA TYR A 123 -2.93 17.02 -3.66
C TYR A 123 -2.93 18.40 -3.01
N ASP A 124 -3.71 18.55 -1.94
CA ASP A 124 -3.69 19.63 -0.98
C ASP A 124 -3.51 19.04 0.42
N ARG A 125 -2.29 18.60 0.73
CA ARG A 125 -1.97 17.84 1.95
C ARG A 125 -0.86 18.46 2.80
N LYS A 126 -0.22 19.54 2.35
CA LYS A 126 0.77 20.24 3.17
C LYS A 126 0.14 20.73 4.46
N HIS A 127 0.90 20.68 5.54
CA HIS A 127 0.43 21.11 6.86
C HIS A 127 -0.83 20.34 7.36
N SER A 128 -1.01 19.10 6.94
CA SER A 128 -2.00 18.24 7.58
C SER A 128 -1.57 17.86 9.00
N ALA A 129 -2.52 17.49 9.85
CA ALA A 129 -2.25 17.23 11.27
C ALA A 129 -1.08 16.26 11.49
N ILE A 130 -1.00 15.17 10.73
CA ILE A 130 0.10 14.20 10.85
C ILE A 130 1.48 14.82 10.51
N THR A 131 1.53 15.81 9.61
CA THR A 131 2.80 16.45 9.22
C THR A 131 3.30 17.49 10.21
N GLU A 132 2.45 17.95 11.13
CA GLU A 132 2.77 18.97 12.13
C GLU A 132 2.86 18.43 13.57
N TYR A 133 2.43 17.18 13.79
CA TYR A 133 2.37 16.59 15.11
C TYR A 133 3.76 16.21 15.65
N ASP A 134 3.98 16.44 16.96
CA ASP A 134 5.19 16.01 17.66
C ASP A 134 5.07 14.57 18.16
N PHE A 135 5.66 13.63 17.44
CA PHE A 135 5.63 12.20 17.78
C PHE A 135 6.53 11.82 18.95
N SER A 136 7.34 12.73 19.50
CA SER A 136 8.21 12.45 20.66
C SER A 136 7.43 12.01 21.90
N GLN A 137 6.14 12.33 21.97
CA GLN A 137 5.25 11.98 23.07
C GLN A 137 4.52 10.64 22.89
N VAL A 138 4.71 9.97 21.73
CA VAL A 138 4.06 8.70 21.45
C VAL A 138 4.89 7.55 22.00
N ASP A 139 4.32 6.79 22.92
CA ASP A 139 4.93 5.55 23.39
C ASP A 139 4.75 4.44 22.34
N LEU A 140 5.78 4.28 21.49
CA LEU A 140 5.77 3.29 20.41
C LEU A 140 5.87 1.85 20.94
N ASP A 141 6.49 1.61 22.09
CA ASP A 141 6.50 0.30 22.74
C ASP A 141 5.08 -0.12 23.16
N ALA A 142 4.30 0.79 23.74
CA ALA A 142 2.90 0.56 24.08
C ALA A 142 2.00 0.49 22.81
N LEU A 143 2.25 1.35 21.81
CA LEU A 143 1.48 1.37 20.56
C LEU A 143 1.56 0.03 19.81
N LEU A 144 2.75 -0.59 19.77
CA LEU A 144 2.99 -1.83 19.03
C LEU A 144 2.84 -3.09 19.90
N GLU A 145 2.37 -2.95 21.15
CA GLU A 145 2.18 -4.09 22.05
C GLU A 145 1.03 -4.99 21.59
N GLY A 146 1.29 -6.29 21.52
CA GLY A 146 0.28 -7.29 21.13
C GLY A 146 -0.07 -7.35 19.66
N PHE A 147 0.67 -6.64 18.79
CA PHE A 147 0.59 -6.81 17.34
C PHE A 147 1.61 -7.82 16.84
N ASP A 148 1.30 -8.46 15.71
CA ASP A 148 2.12 -9.48 15.07
C ASP A 148 2.71 -8.99 13.74
N TRP A 149 2.02 -8.03 13.10
CA TRP A 149 2.38 -7.52 11.79
C TRP A 149 2.28 -5.99 11.73
N LEU A 150 3.37 -5.34 11.32
CA LEU A 150 3.42 -3.91 11.00
C LEU A 150 3.56 -3.71 9.50
N HIS A 151 2.70 -2.87 8.92
CA HIS A 151 2.87 -2.41 7.53
C HIS A 151 3.14 -0.91 7.48
N LEU A 152 4.12 -0.51 6.69
CA LEU A 152 4.49 0.89 6.46
C LEU A 152 4.76 1.14 4.97
N SER A 153 4.76 2.40 4.55
CA SER A 153 5.12 2.78 3.19
C SER A 153 6.08 3.96 3.11
N GLY A 154 6.69 4.14 1.95
CA GLY A 154 7.53 5.30 1.63
C GLY A 154 6.76 6.60 1.43
N ILE A 155 5.41 6.61 1.49
CA ILE A 155 4.64 7.85 1.39
C ILE A 155 4.73 8.64 2.70
N THR A 156 4.45 8.00 3.83
CA THR A 156 4.40 8.69 5.14
C THR A 156 5.70 9.40 5.49
N PRO A 157 6.91 8.82 5.36
CA PRO A 157 8.15 9.52 5.63
C PRO A 157 8.46 10.66 4.65
N ALA A 158 7.86 10.64 3.46
CA ALA A 158 8.02 11.70 2.46
C ALA A 158 7.22 12.97 2.79
N LEU A 159 6.28 12.91 3.73
CA LEU A 159 5.39 14.02 4.07
C LEU A 159 6.08 15.12 4.85
N ALA A 160 6.91 14.75 5.85
CA ALA A 160 7.58 15.69 6.73
C ALA A 160 8.73 15.00 7.52
N PRO A 161 9.70 15.78 8.03
CA PRO A 161 10.82 15.23 8.81
C PRO A 161 10.40 14.45 10.07
N ASN A 162 9.37 14.90 10.79
CA ASN A 162 8.82 14.20 11.97
C ASN A 162 8.24 12.84 11.59
N CYS A 163 7.63 12.72 10.42
CA CYS A 163 7.15 11.44 9.89
C CYS A 163 8.30 10.48 9.57
N ARG A 164 9.45 10.98 9.08
CA ARG A 164 10.65 10.15 8.86
C ARG A 164 11.13 9.53 10.17
N GLY A 165 11.25 10.34 11.22
CA GLY A 165 11.64 9.85 12.56
C GLY A 165 10.67 8.79 13.07
N LEU A 166 9.36 9.05 13.00
CA LEU A 166 8.33 8.10 13.41
C LEU A 166 8.50 6.73 12.73
N ILE A 167 8.65 6.70 11.39
CA ILE A 167 8.74 5.45 10.62
C ILE A 167 9.98 4.65 11.02
N ILE A 168 11.15 5.29 11.14
CA ILE A 168 12.37 4.61 11.57
C ILE A 168 12.24 4.05 12.99
N ASP A 169 11.65 4.81 13.91
CA ASP A 169 11.50 4.36 15.30
C ASP A 169 10.45 3.24 15.42
N MET A 170 9.35 3.29 14.65
CA MET A 170 8.41 2.18 14.56
C MET A 170 9.08 0.89 14.03
N LEU A 171 9.93 0.99 12.99
CA LEU A 171 10.67 -0.15 12.46
C LEU A 171 11.59 -0.79 13.52
N LYS A 172 12.34 0.05 14.28
CA LYS A 172 13.22 -0.42 15.35
C LYS A 172 12.44 -1.14 16.44
N VAL A 173 11.32 -0.56 16.90
CA VAL A 173 10.47 -1.15 17.93
C VAL A 173 9.82 -2.44 17.44
N ALA A 174 9.30 -2.46 16.21
CA ALA A 174 8.72 -3.67 15.61
C ALA A 174 9.74 -4.81 15.55
N LYS A 175 10.98 -4.53 15.12
CA LYS A 175 12.07 -5.52 15.10
C LYS A 175 12.40 -6.05 16.49
N LYS A 176 12.50 -5.16 17.50
CA LYS A 176 12.74 -5.53 18.91
C LYS A 176 11.63 -6.44 19.47
N LYS A 177 10.38 -6.18 19.09
CA LYS A 177 9.20 -6.97 19.50
C LYS A 177 9.00 -8.24 18.64
N GLY A 178 9.74 -8.41 17.58
CA GLY A 178 9.63 -9.56 16.68
C GLY A 178 8.39 -9.55 15.78
N LEU A 179 7.83 -8.37 15.48
CA LEU A 179 6.77 -8.25 14.49
C LEU A 179 7.27 -8.65 13.11
N THR A 180 6.39 -9.18 12.28
CA THR A 180 6.62 -9.21 10.83
C THR A 180 6.45 -7.81 10.28
N VAL A 181 7.42 -7.34 9.50
CA VAL A 181 7.38 -6.00 8.89
C VAL A 181 7.22 -6.10 7.38
N SER A 182 6.15 -5.52 6.85
CA SER A 182 6.01 -5.27 5.40
C SER A 182 6.20 -3.79 5.09
N PHE A 183 6.88 -3.50 4.00
CA PHE A 183 7.17 -2.13 3.57
C PHE A 183 6.90 -1.99 2.07
N ASP A 184 6.08 -1.00 1.69
CA ASP A 184 5.88 -0.61 0.30
C ASP A 184 6.74 0.62 -0.01
N GLY A 185 7.69 0.50 -0.95
CA GLY A 185 8.53 1.62 -1.38
C GLY A 185 7.72 2.82 -1.88
N ASN A 186 6.63 2.56 -2.55
CA ASN A 186 5.53 3.48 -2.92
C ASN A 186 5.99 4.87 -3.38
N PHE A 187 7.05 4.92 -4.20
CA PHE A 187 7.72 6.13 -4.60
C PHE A 187 6.75 7.14 -5.26
N ARG A 188 6.86 8.39 -4.84
CA ARG A 188 6.08 9.53 -5.36
C ARG A 188 7.00 10.71 -5.65
N SER A 189 7.33 10.94 -6.92
CA SER A 189 8.18 12.06 -7.37
C SER A 189 7.64 13.45 -7.02
N THR A 190 6.37 13.56 -6.63
CA THR A 190 5.76 14.80 -6.16
C THR A 190 6.03 15.12 -4.69
N LEU A 191 6.55 14.16 -3.92
CA LEU A 191 6.82 14.31 -2.48
C LEU A 191 8.32 14.48 -2.19
N TRP A 192 9.18 13.73 -2.84
CA TRP A 192 10.63 13.75 -2.66
C TRP A 192 11.37 13.36 -3.93
N THR A 193 12.65 13.65 -3.98
CA THR A 193 13.51 13.24 -5.08
C THR A 193 13.73 11.73 -5.06
N TRP A 194 14.21 11.19 -6.18
CA TRP A 194 14.59 9.78 -6.26
C TRP A 194 15.67 9.41 -5.24
N ASP A 195 16.70 10.25 -5.11
CA ASP A 195 17.81 10.01 -4.20
C ASP A 195 17.38 10.05 -2.74
N GLU A 196 16.57 11.03 -2.33
CA GLU A 196 16.01 11.09 -0.97
C GLU A 196 15.17 9.84 -0.66
N ALA A 197 14.32 9.42 -1.61
CA ALA A 197 13.49 8.24 -1.45
C ALA A 197 14.33 6.96 -1.34
N ARG A 198 15.32 6.80 -2.22
CA ARG A 198 16.23 5.67 -2.22
C ARG A 198 16.98 5.56 -0.91
N ASP A 199 17.61 6.65 -0.48
CA ASP A 199 18.44 6.65 0.71
C ASP A 199 17.62 6.28 1.95
N PHE A 200 16.45 6.91 2.13
CA PHE A 200 15.55 6.58 3.24
C PHE A 200 15.01 5.14 3.16
N CYS A 201 14.49 4.73 2.01
CA CYS A 201 13.94 3.39 1.86
C CYS A 201 15.03 2.31 2.04
N THR A 202 16.27 2.58 1.61
CA THR A 202 17.41 1.68 1.84
C THR A 202 17.74 1.55 3.32
N GLU A 203 17.62 2.65 4.10
CA GLU A 203 17.79 2.62 5.56
C GLU A 203 16.72 1.74 6.25
N CYS A 204 15.52 1.64 5.67
CA CYS A 204 14.45 0.80 6.20
C CYS A 204 14.67 -0.70 5.98
N LEU A 205 15.34 -1.11 4.88
CA LEU A 205 15.42 -2.52 4.43
C LEU A 205 15.95 -3.51 5.48
N PRO A 206 16.92 -3.19 6.36
CA PRO A 206 17.36 -4.11 7.40
C PRO A 206 16.27 -4.53 8.41
N TYR A 207 15.17 -3.81 8.46
CA TYR A 207 14.04 -4.08 9.37
C TYR A 207 12.87 -4.79 8.67
N VAL A 208 12.92 -4.94 7.34
CA VAL A 208 11.80 -5.41 6.51
C VAL A 208 11.88 -6.90 6.26
N ASP A 209 10.78 -7.62 6.44
CA ASP A 209 10.62 -9.03 6.09
C ASP A 209 9.94 -9.20 4.72
N VAL A 210 8.98 -8.33 4.38
CA VAL A 210 8.18 -8.39 3.14
C VAL A 210 8.30 -7.06 2.41
N LEU A 211 8.98 -7.05 1.27
CA LEU A 211 9.16 -5.85 0.44
C LEU A 211 8.13 -5.82 -0.68
N LEU A 212 7.38 -4.72 -0.77
CA LEU A 212 6.41 -4.44 -1.81
C LEU A 212 6.93 -3.34 -2.74
N GLY A 213 7.04 -3.65 -4.03
CA GLY A 213 7.73 -2.78 -4.97
C GLY A 213 9.25 -2.87 -4.84
N ILE A 214 9.94 -2.49 -5.89
CA ILE A 214 11.41 -2.45 -5.94
C ILE A 214 11.95 -1.04 -6.21
N GLU A 215 11.10 -0.12 -6.53
CA GLU A 215 11.40 1.31 -6.59
C GLU A 215 11.29 1.92 -5.17
N PRO A 216 12.17 2.82 -4.76
CA PRO A 216 13.24 3.52 -5.50
C PRO A 216 14.63 2.89 -5.33
N TYR A 217 14.74 1.63 -5.01
CA TYR A 217 16.02 0.98 -4.71
C TYR A 217 16.88 0.83 -5.95
N HIS A 218 18.14 1.27 -5.90
CA HIS A 218 19.10 1.05 -6.97
C HIS A 218 19.73 -0.34 -6.91
N LEU A 219 19.58 -1.06 -8.01
CA LEU A 219 20.07 -2.43 -8.12
C LEU A 219 21.10 -2.64 -9.22
N TRP A 220 21.15 -1.74 -10.18
CA TRP A 220 22.05 -1.90 -11.34
C TRP A 220 23.40 -1.25 -11.10
N LYS A 221 24.44 -1.94 -11.58
CA LYS A 221 25.84 -1.49 -11.47
C LYS A 221 26.15 -0.28 -12.34
N ASP A 222 25.32 -0.01 -13.36
CA ASP A 222 25.54 1.06 -14.31
C ASP A 222 24.21 1.79 -14.57
N GLU A 223 24.11 3.00 -14.06
CA GLU A 223 22.98 3.89 -14.25
C GLU A 223 22.78 4.30 -15.73
N ASN A 224 23.78 4.05 -16.59
CA ASN A 224 23.79 4.41 -18.00
C ASN A 224 23.55 3.22 -18.94
N ASP A 225 23.36 2.00 -18.43
CA ASP A 225 23.09 0.85 -19.30
C ASP A 225 21.61 0.78 -19.68
N HIS A 226 21.21 1.59 -20.63
CA HIS A 226 19.89 1.57 -21.23
C HIS A 226 19.70 0.47 -22.29
N SER A 227 20.61 -0.46 -22.44
CA SER A 227 20.64 -1.46 -23.51
C SER A 227 19.56 -2.55 -23.40
N LYS A 228 18.81 -2.62 -22.28
CA LYS A 228 17.90 -3.72 -21.95
C LYS A 228 16.42 -3.36 -21.98
N GLY A 229 15.99 -2.37 -22.75
CA GLY A 229 14.57 -2.03 -22.93
C GLY A 229 14.10 -0.74 -22.26
N ASP A 230 12.78 -0.53 -22.21
CA ASP A 230 12.17 0.63 -21.56
C ASP A 230 12.31 0.55 -20.05
N TRP A 231 13.29 1.28 -19.54
CA TRP A 231 13.59 1.39 -18.11
C TRP A 231 13.05 2.71 -17.58
N LYS A 232 12.46 2.66 -16.41
CA LYS A 232 12.15 3.83 -15.63
C LYS A 232 12.85 3.70 -14.28
N ASP A 233 13.66 4.72 -13.98
CA ASP A 233 14.28 4.83 -12.66
C ASP A 233 15.10 3.57 -12.26
N GLY A 234 15.85 3.01 -13.22
CA GLY A 234 16.72 1.86 -12.98
C GLY A 234 16.02 0.49 -12.96
N VAL A 235 14.73 0.41 -13.27
CA VAL A 235 13.98 -0.85 -13.32
C VAL A 235 13.18 -1.01 -14.61
N PRO A 236 13.13 -2.21 -15.21
CA PRO A 236 12.36 -2.43 -16.42
C PRO A 236 10.86 -2.24 -16.15
N LEU A 237 10.19 -1.48 -17.02
CA LEU A 237 8.73 -1.29 -16.92
C LEU A 237 7.96 -2.58 -17.14
N GLN A 238 8.45 -3.43 -18.03
CA GLN A 238 7.86 -4.71 -18.41
C GLN A 238 8.94 -5.80 -18.43
N PRO A 239 9.38 -6.28 -17.26
CA PRO A 239 10.46 -7.26 -17.17
C PRO A 239 10.03 -8.61 -17.75
N SER A 240 11.00 -9.35 -18.34
CA SER A 240 10.87 -10.78 -18.48
C SER A 240 10.96 -11.48 -17.13
N TYR A 241 10.60 -12.76 -17.08
CA TYR A 241 10.77 -13.56 -15.86
C TYR A 241 12.24 -13.56 -15.40
N GLU A 242 13.18 -13.78 -16.32
CA GLU A 242 14.61 -13.87 -16.04
C GLU A 242 15.16 -12.53 -15.51
N GLN A 243 14.75 -11.42 -16.12
CA GLN A 243 15.14 -10.08 -15.64
C GLN A 243 14.63 -9.82 -14.22
N GLN A 244 13.38 -10.23 -13.94
CA GLN A 244 12.81 -10.03 -12.62
C GLN A 244 13.43 -10.94 -11.57
N ASP A 245 13.75 -12.17 -11.93
CA ASP A 245 14.46 -13.11 -11.05
C ASP A 245 15.86 -12.57 -10.71
N GLU A 246 16.63 -12.14 -11.69
CA GLU A 246 17.96 -11.53 -11.49
C GLU A 246 17.88 -10.34 -10.52
N ILE A 247 16.87 -9.48 -10.66
CA ILE A 247 16.64 -8.34 -9.75
C ILE A 247 16.39 -8.85 -8.32
N PHE A 248 15.52 -9.83 -8.15
CA PHE A 248 15.20 -10.35 -6.81
C PHE A 248 16.41 -11.03 -6.16
N GLN A 249 17.21 -11.77 -6.90
CA GLN A 249 18.43 -12.39 -6.38
C GLN A 249 19.40 -11.33 -5.83
N HIS A 250 19.62 -10.22 -6.55
CA HIS A 250 20.45 -9.12 -6.05
C HIS A 250 19.93 -8.51 -4.75
N PHE A 251 18.58 -8.41 -4.59
CA PHE A 251 18.00 -7.94 -3.31
C PHE A 251 18.30 -8.91 -2.17
N ILE A 252 18.09 -10.20 -2.39
CA ILE A 252 18.28 -11.21 -1.35
C ILE A 252 19.74 -11.35 -0.97
N GLU A 253 20.69 -11.28 -1.93
CA GLU A 253 22.13 -11.27 -1.65
C GLU A 253 22.51 -10.09 -0.76
N ARG A 254 21.94 -8.92 -0.99
CA ARG A 254 22.25 -7.70 -0.25
C ARG A 254 21.48 -7.60 1.07
N TYR A 255 20.24 -8.10 1.12
CA TYR A 255 19.34 -8.02 2.27
C TYR A 255 18.76 -9.41 2.61
N PRO A 256 19.58 -10.29 3.24
CA PRO A 256 19.17 -11.68 3.51
C PRO A 256 18.08 -11.80 4.59
N ASN A 257 17.72 -10.71 5.24
CA ASN A 257 16.57 -10.65 6.14
C ASN A 257 15.22 -10.67 5.40
N LEU A 258 15.19 -10.30 4.11
CA LEU A 258 13.96 -10.33 3.31
C LEU A 258 13.48 -11.78 3.13
N LYS A 259 12.20 -12.00 3.37
CA LYS A 259 11.53 -13.29 3.24
C LYS A 259 10.59 -13.36 2.04
N CYS A 260 10.14 -12.18 1.60
CA CYS A 260 9.31 -12.03 0.43
C CYS A 260 9.61 -10.69 -0.26
N ILE A 261 9.69 -10.71 -1.57
CA ILE A 261 9.72 -9.49 -2.40
C ILE A 261 8.63 -9.65 -3.45
N ALA A 262 7.73 -8.68 -3.58
CA ALA A 262 6.68 -8.74 -4.58
C ALA A 262 6.57 -7.42 -5.35
N ARG A 263 6.34 -7.51 -6.65
CA ARG A 263 6.17 -6.38 -7.56
C ARG A 263 5.06 -6.66 -8.55
N HIS A 264 4.08 -5.75 -8.64
CA HIS A 264 3.10 -5.80 -9.72
C HIS A 264 3.56 -4.95 -10.92
N VAL A 265 3.23 -5.41 -12.11
CA VAL A 265 3.54 -4.75 -13.39
C VAL A 265 2.23 -4.42 -14.09
N ARG A 266 2.08 -3.16 -14.47
CA ARG A 266 0.88 -2.66 -15.11
C ARG A 266 1.13 -2.35 -16.58
N TYR A 267 0.25 -2.86 -17.44
CA TYR A 267 0.18 -2.55 -18.85
C TYR A 267 -1.02 -1.63 -19.08
N ALA A 268 -0.78 -0.36 -19.35
CA ALA A 268 -1.84 0.62 -19.61
C ALA A 268 -2.19 0.61 -21.08
N HIS A 269 -3.36 0.08 -21.43
CA HIS A 269 -3.86 0.07 -22.81
C HIS A 269 -4.57 1.38 -23.15
N SER A 270 -5.28 1.94 -22.17
CA SER A 270 -5.97 3.23 -22.27
C SER A 270 -6.19 3.84 -20.89
N GLY A 271 -6.91 4.96 -20.80
CA GLY A 271 -7.39 5.52 -19.54
C GLY A 271 -8.45 4.65 -18.84
N SER A 272 -9.08 3.75 -19.60
CA SER A 272 -10.18 2.89 -19.12
C SER A 272 -9.87 1.40 -19.14
N GLU A 273 -8.70 0.95 -19.63
CA GLU A 273 -8.34 -0.46 -19.72
C GLU A 273 -6.89 -0.68 -19.34
N ASN A 274 -6.66 -1.62 -18.43
CA ASN A 274 -5.34 -2.07 -18.01
C ASN A 274 -5.24 -3.59 -18.01
N SER A 275 -3.99 -4.08 -18.08
CA SER A 275 -3.66 -5.43 -17.63
C SER A 275 -2.68 -5.37 -16.48
N LEU A 276 -2.78 -6.33 -15.56
CA LEU A 276 -1.88 -6.49 -14.41
C LEU A 276 -1.34 -7.91 -14.36
N LYS A 277 -0.06 -8.05 -14.10
CA LYS A 277 0.59 -9.26 -13.59
C LYS A 277 1.55 -8.88 -12.46
N ALA A 278 2.06 -9.85 -11.74
CA ALA A 278 3.03 -9.62 -10.68
C ALA A 278 4.10 -10.72 -10.66
N PHE A 279 5.21 -10.37 -10.05
CA PHE A 279 6.29 -11.27 -9.71
C PHE A 279 6.49 -11.27 -8.20
N MET A 280 6.85 -12.42 -7.64
CA MET A 280 7.14 -12.58 -6.22
C MET A 280 8.32 -13.53 -6.05
N TRP A 281 9.31 -13.10 -5.28
CA TRP A 281 10.30 -14.01 -4.72
C TRP A 281 9.83 -14.45 -3.33
N TYR A 282 9.82 -15.76 -3.11
CA TYR A 282 9.41 -16.36 -1.85
C TYR A 282 10.03 -17.75 -1.71
N ASP A 283 10.58 -18.10 -0.56
CA ASP A 283 11.17 -19.41 -0.27
C ASP A 283 12.20 -19.86 -1.33
N GLY A 284 13.10 -18.96 -1.71
CA GLY A 284 14.19 -19.26 -2.66
C GLY A 284 13.80 -19.31 -4.14
N HIS A 285 12.54 -19.01 -4.48
CA HIS A 285 12.04 -19.12 -5.84
C HIS A 285 11.30 -17.86 -6.28
N THR A 286 11.38 -17.57 -7.56
CA THR A 286 10.57 -16.51 -8.20
C THR A 286 9.32 -17.09 -8.81
N PHE A 287 8.19 -16.42 -8.59
CA PHE A 287 6.87 -16.77 -9.10
C PHE A 287 6.34 -15.65 -9.97
N GLU A 288 5.68 -15.99 -11.07
CA GLU A 288 4.95 -15.06 -11.94
C GLU A 288 3.46 -15.37 -11.88
N SER A 289 2.63 -14.34 -11.69
CA SER A 289 1.18 -14.49 -11.64
C SER A 289 0.56 -14.66 -13.03
N LYS A 290 -0.72 -15.00 -13.06
CA LYS A 290 -1.57 -14.83 -14.24
C LYS A 290 -1.64 -13.35 -14.64
N LEU A 291 -1.92 -13.08 -15.90
CA LEU A 291 -2.24 -11.74 -16.42
C LEU A 291 -3.76 -11.52 -16.36
N PHE A 292 -4.19 -10.44 -15.72
CA PHE A 292 -5.59 -10.03 -15.66
C PHE A 292 -5.78 -8.77 -16.48
N THR A 293 -6.73 -8.78 -17.42
CA THR A 293 -7.15 -7.61 -18.20
C THR A 293 -8.54 -7.18 -17.77
N PHE A 294 -8.74 -5.90 -17.51
CA PHE A 294 -10.00 -5.37 -16.98
C PHE A 294 -10.21 -3.91 -17.36
N ASN A 295 -11.50 -3.51 -17.35
CA ASN A 295 -11.89 -2.13 -17.46
C ASN A 295 -11.80 -1.42 -16.10
N ILE A 296 -11.34 -0.17 -16.12
CA ILE A 296 -11.12 0.63 -14.94
C ILE A 296 -12.34 1.51 -14.69
N LEU A 297 -12.92 1.38 -13.51
CA LEU A 297 -13.88 2.34 -12.96
C LEU A 297 -13.14 3.38 -12.11
N ASP A 298 -12.25 2.92 -11.23
CA ASP A 298 -11.41 3.77 -10.40
C ASP A 298 -10.01 3.15 -10.22
N ARG A 299 -8.97 3.92 -10.56
CA ARG A 299 -7.60 3.45 -10.59
C ARG A 299 -6.88 3.53 -9.23
N VAL A 300 -7.31 4.48 -8.37
CA VAL A 300 -6.60 4.76 -7.12
C VAL A 300 -6.72 3.60 -6.16
N GLY A 301 -5.66 3.29 -5.42
CA GLY A 301 -5.63 2.19 -4.45
C GLY A 301 -5.41 0.79 -5.01
N GLY A 302 -5.14 0.65 -6.33
CA GLY A 302 -4.83 -0.66 -6.92
C GLY A 302 -3.57 -1.30 -6.35
N GLY A 303 -2.51 -0.50 -6.07
CA GLY A 303 -1.31 -0.96 -5.38
C GLY A 303 -1.59 -1.41 -3.94
N ASP A 304 -2.38 -0.62 -3.22
CA ASP A 304 -2.77 -0.94 -1.84
C ASP A 304 -3.60 -2.24 -1.77
N ALA A 305 -4.47 -2.46 -2.77
CA ALA A 305 -5.25 -3.70 -2.89
C ALA A 305 -4.36 -4.91 -3.24
N PHE A 306 -3.29 -4.73 -4.02
CA PHE A 306 -2.28 -5.77 -4.23
C PHE A 306 -1.56 -6.10 -2.93
N ALA A 307 -1.10 -5.08 -2.20
CA ALA A 307 -0.41 -5.24 -0.93
C ALA A 307 -1.28 -5.96 0.12
N SER A 308 -2.52 -5.50 0.31
CA SER A 308 -3.46 -6.15 1.25
C SER A 308 -3.79 -7.58 0.85
N GLY A 309 -3.97 -7.86 -0.46
CA GLY A 309 -4.19 -9.21 -0.95
C GLY A 309 -3.02 -10.15 -0.69
N LEU A 310 -1.77 -9.68 -0.86
CA LEU A 310 -0.58 -10.47 -0.55
C LEU A 310 -0.46 -10.73 0.95
N ILE A 311 -0.61 -9.69 1.78
CA ILE A 311 -0.56 -9.81 3.25
C ILE A 311 -1.63 -10.79 3.73
N TYR A 312 -2.87 -10.66 3.24
CA TYR A 312 -3.96 -11.60 3.55
C TYR A 312 -3.59 -13.04 3.22
N ALA A 313 -3.06 -13.29 2.01
CA ALA A 313 -2.69 -14.63 1.57
C ALA A 313 -1.54 -15.22 2.41
N MET A 314 -0.58 -14.38 2.85
CA MET A 314 0.50 -14.79 3.75
C MET A 314 -0.03 -15.12 5.15
N LEU A 315 -0.94 -14.33 5.70
CA LEU A 315 -1.60 -14.56 6.98
C LEU A 315 -2.44 -15.86 6.98
N HIS A 316 -2.89 -16.29 5.82
CA HIS A 316 -3.70 -17.52 5.65
C HIS A 316 -2.90 -18.68 5.05
N ASN A 317 -1.56 -18.59 5.02
CA ASN A 317 -0.65 -19.65 4.55
C ASN A 317 -1.01 -20.21 3.17
N TYR A 318 -1.40 -19.36 2.22
CA TYR A 318 -1.62 -19.78 0.85
C TYR A 318 -0.31 -20.33 0.26
N ARG A 319 -0.41 -21.20 -0.74
CA ARG A 319 0.75 -21.61 -1.53
C ARG A 319 1.29 -20.41 -2.30
N ALA A 320 2.59 -20.34 -2.54
CA ALA A 320 3.24 -19.19 -3.16
C ALA A 320 2.56 -18.72 -4.47
N MET A 321 2.22 -19.64 -5.37
CA MET A 321 1.50 -19.32 -6.60
C MET A 321 0.09 -18.76 -6.34
N ASP A 322 -0.59 -19.25 -5.31
CA ASP A 322 -1.91 -18.76 -4.92
C ASP A 322 -1.81 -17.39 -4.23
N MET A 323 -0.75 -17.13 -3.44
CA MET A 323 -0.49 -15.82 -2.84
C MET A 323 -0.42 -14.73 -3.91
N ILE A 324 0.43 -14.92 -4.92
CA ILE A 324 0.64 -13.89 -5.94
C ILE A 324 -0.57 -13.72 -6.86
N ASN A 325 -1.28 -14.79 -7.20
CA ASN A 325 -2.50 -14.72 -7.99
C ASN A 325 -3.64 -14.06 -7.21
N PHE A 326 -3.76 -14.32 -5.90
CA PHE A 326 -4.74 -13.67 -5.03
C PHE A 326 -4.48 -12.16 -4.92
N ALA A 327 -3.22 -11.77 -4.75
CA ALA A 327 -2.81 -10.36 -4.68
C ALA A 327 -3.16 -9.58 -5.96
N VAL A 328 -2.87 -10.15 -7.14
CA VAL A 328 -3.21 -9.52 -8.43
C VAL A 328 -4.73 -9.49 -8.64
N ALA A 329 -5.45 -10.56 -8.29
CA ALA A 329 -6.91 -10.61 -8.39
C ALA A 329 -7.57 -9.56 -7.47
N SER A 330 -7.08 -9.39 -6.24
CA SER A 330 -7.52 -8.32 -5.31
C SER A 330 -7.33 -6.94 -5.93
N SER A 331 -6.17 -6.68 -6.52
CA SER A 331 -5.90 -5.43 -7.24
C SER A 331 -6.82 -5.23 -8.44
N ALA A 332 -7.05 -6.27 -9.25
CA ALA A 332 -7.93 -6.18 -10.41
C ALA A 332 -9.38 -5.86 -10.01
N ILE A 333 -9.92 -6.53 -8.98
CA ILE A 333 -11.26 -6.25 -8.43
C ILE A 333 -11.36 -4.80 -7.98
N LYS A 334 -10.37 -4.29 -7.24
CA LYS A 334 -10.38 -2.90 -6.76
C LYS A 334 -10.57 -1.89 -7.90
N HIS A 335 -10.00 -2.11 -9.07
CA HIS A 335 -10.16 -1.22 -10.20
C HIS A 335 -11.62 -1.13 -10.72
N THR A 336 -12.50 -2.05 -10.32
CA THR A 336 -13.94 -2.06 -10.64
C THR A 336 -14.82 -1.46 -9.53
N ILE A 337 -14.22 -0.89 -8.49
CA ILE A 337 -14.88 -0.33 -7.31
C ILE A 337 -14.55 1.16 -7.23
N HIS A 338 -15.55 2.01 -6.97
CA HIS A 338 -15.35 3.43 -6.67
C HIS A 338 -14.64 3.63 -5.32
N GLY A 339 -13.81 4.66 -5.23
CA GLY A 339 -13.03 4.98 -4.03
C GLY A 339 -11.65 4.34 -4.05
N ASP A 340 -10.86 4.60 -3.02
CA ASP A 340 -9.45 4.16 -2.97
C ASP A 340 -9.29 2.75 -2.42
N ALA A 341 -10.10 2.41 -1.42
CA ALA A 341 -9.96 1.14 -0.73
C ALA A 341 -10.65 -0.01 -1.48
N ASN A 342 -10.10 -1.21 -1.35
CA ASN A 342 -10.78 -2.42 -1.75
C ASN A 342 -11.79 -2.80 -0.66
N ILE A 343 -13.07 -2.54 -0.92
CA ILE A 343 -14.18 -2.86 -0.01
C ILE A 343 -14.81 -4.23 -0.29
N THR A 344 -14.08 -5.11 -0.97
CA THR A 344 -14.52 -6.49 -1.20
C THR A 344 -14.53 -7.24 0.13
N ASP A 345 -15.69 -7.63 0.60
CA ASP A 345 -15.94 -8.35 1.85
C ASP A 345 -16.03 -9.87 1.67
N ASP A 346 -15.99 -10.33 0.43
CA ASP A 346 -16.09 -11.75 0.07
C ASP A 346 -14.78 -12.27 -0.55
N VAL A 347 -14.02 -13.00 0.26
CA VAL A 347 -12.80 -13.71 -0.17
C VAL A 347 -13.07 -14.61 -1.38
N SER A 348 -14.30 -15.16 -1.49
CA SER A 348 -14.64 -16.04 -2.60
C SER A 348 -14.71 -15.32 -3.93
N SER A 349 -15.04 -14.03 -3.95
CA SER A 349 -15.01 -13.21 -5.16
C SER A 349 -13.59 -13.05 -5.70
N ILE A 350 -12.62 -12.81 -4.81
CA ILE A 350 -11.21 -12.74 -5.19
C ILE A 350 -10.70 -14.11 -5.67
N ARG A 351 -11.06 -15.20 -4.97
CA ARG A 351 -10.70 -16.56 -5.37
C ARG A 351 -11.30 -16.97 -6.71
N ASN A 352 -12.53 -16.56 -7.01
CA ASN A 352 -13.15 -16.83 -8.31
C ASN A 352 -12.39 -16.13 -9.42
N LEU A 353 -12.10 -14.84 -9.25
CA LEU A 353 -11.31 -14.11 -10.23
C LEU A 353 -9.91 -14.72 -10.39
N MET A 354 -9.24 -15.06 -9.29
CA MET A 354 -7.95 -15.77 -9.31
C MET A 354 -7.98 -17.03 -10.19
N ASN A 355 -9.12 -17.72 -10.21
CA ASN A 355 -9.36 -18.92 -11.04
C ASN A 355 -9.98 -18.58 -12.40
N MET A 356 -10.12 -17.30 -12.76
CA MET A 356 -10.76 -16.82 -13.99
C MET A 356 -12.21 -17.31 -14.15
N ASN A 357 -12.91 -17.46 -13.05
CA ASN A 357 -14.32 -17.81 -13.03
C ASN A 357 -15.17 -16.53 -12.92
N TYR A 358 -15.90 -16.20 -13.99
CA TYR A 358 -16.74 -15.03 -14.12
C TYR A 358 -18.24 -15.33 -14.01
N ASP A 359 -18.61 -16.58 -13.71
CA ASP A 359 -20.01 -17.00 -13.65
C ASP A 359 -20.72 -16.37 -12.45
N ILE A 360 -22.01 -16.08 -12.67
CA ILE A 360 -22.88 -15.54 -11.62
C ILE A 360 -23.10 -16.62 -10.56
N LYS A 361 -22.76 -16.29 -9.32
CA LYS A 361 -23.17 -17.10 -8.16
C LYS A 361 -24.65 -16.86 -7.86
N ARG A 362 -25.43 -17.92 -7.75
CA ARG A 362 -26.84 -17.90 -7.34
C ARG A 362 -26.99 -18.56 -5.98
#